data_02e81069d17f48c61c3e4548d58daab4
#
_entry.id   02e81069d17f48c61c3e4548d58daab4
#
_cell.length_a   1.000
_cell.length_b   1.000
_cell.length_c   1.000
_cell.angle_alpha   90.00
_cell.angle_beta   90.00
_cell.angle_gamma   90.00
#
_symmetry.space_group_name_H-M   'P 1'
#
loop_
_entity.id
_entity.type
_entity.pdbx_description
1 polymer ?
#
loop_
_entity_poly.entity_id
_entity_poly.type
_entity_poly.pdbx_seq_one_letter_code
_entity_poly.pdbx_strand_id
1 'polypeptide(L)'
;ICINDEQANSFHIGNTRIYVFQGSYIKQITEDHTSVNWLVKTGKLSKKEAETYDRRNEITACFGGGNPALINSLVFEEGNGALSNAKRIVLTSDGVHEYVSIDEMEDILNDENISPLQACEKIINIAKTNGSSDDKSIVIIDK
;
A
#
# COMPACT_ATOMS: atom_id res chain seq x y z
N ILE A 1 -2.37 11.43 1.13
CA ILE A 1 -1.14 12.06 1.67
C ILE A 1 -1.27 13.57 1.58
N CYS A 2 -0.89 14.25 2.65
CA CYS A 2 -0.72 15.72 2.69
C CYS A 2 0.77 16.01 2.87
N ILE A 3 1.36 16.70 1.93
CA ILE A 3 2.78 17.09 1.96
C ILE A 3 2.87 18.61 2.03
N ASN A 4 3.62 19.12 3.00
CA ASN A 4 4.06 20.50 3.06
C ASN A 4 5.60 20.55 3.10
N ASP A 5 6.19 21.73 3.10
CA ASP A 5 7.65 21.92 2.97
C ASP A 5 8.48 21.15 4.01
N GLU A 6 7.92 20.83 5.18
CA GLU A 6 8.65 20.21 6.29
C GLU A 6 8.09 18.83 6.71
N GLN A 7 6.82 18.53 6.39
CA GLN A 7 6.13 17.36 6.89
C GLN A 7 5.32 16.66 5.80
N ALA A 8 5.26 15.34 5.87
CA ALA A 8 4.35 14.53 5.09
C ALA A 8 3.48 13.68 6.05
N ASN A 9 2.18 13.84 5.94
CA ASN A 9 1.20 13.09 6.72
C ASN A 9 0.41 12.17 5.80
N SER A 10 0.16 10.96 6.24
CA SER A 10 -0.66 9.98 5.53
C SER A 10 -1.93 9.66 6.29
N PHE A 11 -2.99 9.44 5.53
CA PHE A 11 -4.29 8.98 6.03
C PHE A 11 -4.73 7.83 5.14
N HIS A 12 -5.19 6.75 5.74
CA HIS A 12 -5.49 5.53 5.03
C HIS A 12 -6.71 4.83 5.63
N ILE A 13 -7.53 4.23 4.77
CA ILE A 13 -8.63 3.34 5.14
C ILE A 13 -8.80 2.27 4.07
N GLY A 14 -9.09 1.04 4.47
CA GLY A 14 -9.24 -0.10 3.57
C GLY A 14 -7.94 -0.86 3.38
N ASN A 15 -7.75 -1.42 2.19
CA ASN A 15 -6.57 -2.19 1.80
C ASN A 15 -5.65 -1.47 0.80
N THR A 16 -5.90 -0.20 0.49
CA THR A 16 -4.92 0.61 -0.25
C THR A 16 -3.63 0.71 0.55
N ARG A 17 -2.48 0.73 -0.12
CA ARG A 17 -1.19 0.72 0.57
C ARG A 17 -0.36 1.94 0.24
N ILE A 18 0.40 2.39 1.23
CA ILE A 18 1.42 3.42 1.10
C ILE A 18 2.77 2.79 1.43
N TYR A 19 3.70 2.99 0.53
CA TYR A 19 5.08 2.55 0.69
C TYR A 19 6.02 3.75 0.65
N VAL A 20 7.13 3.62 1.36
CA VAL A 20 8.27 4.54 1.29
C VAL A 20 9.47 3.83 0.70
N PHE A 21 10.12 4.46 -0.26
CA PHE A 21 11.37 4.02 -0.85
C PHE A 21 12.50 4.93 -0.38
N GLN A 22 13.51 4.37 0.22
CA GLN A 22 14.65 5.10 0.81
C GLN A 22 15.96 4.92 0.03
N GLY A 23 15.84 4.48 -1.24
CA GLY A 23 16.96 4.39 -2.19
C GLY A 23 17.57 3.00 -2.35
N SER A 24 17.09 1.99 -1.61
CA SER A 24 17.54 0.60 -1.78
C SER A 24 16.42 -0.41 -1.53
N TYR A 25 15.50 -0.08 -0.68
CA TYR A 25 14.38 -0.95 -0.31
C TYR A 25 13.09 -0.16 -0.15
N ILE A 26 11.97 -0.85 -0.32
CA ILE A 26 10.62 -0.33 -0.14
C ILE A 26 10.05 -0.85 1.18
N LYS A 27 9.39 0.01 1.92
CA LYS A 27 8.73 -0.36 3.18
C LYS A 27 7.28 0.07 3.13
N GLN A 28 6.37 -0.87 3.33
CA GLN A 28 4.96 -0.55 3.57
C GLN A 28 4.81 0.13 4.93
N ILE A 29 4.12 1.26 4.96
CA ILE A 29 3.86 2.04 6.20
C ILE A 29 2.40 1.98 6.63
N THR A 30 1.50 1.55 5.76
CA THR A 30 0.09 1.33 6.09
C THR A 30 -0.15 -0.11 6.50
N GLU A 31 -1.23 -0.32 7.22
CA GLU A 31 -1.69 -1.65 7.58
C GLU A 31 -3.08 -1.90 7.00
N ASP A 32 -3.25 -3.00 6.25
CA ASP A 32 -4.51 -3.31 5.58
C ASP A 32 -5.64 -3.54 6.60
N HIS A 33 -6.74 -2.85 6.43
CA HIS A 33 -7.96 -3.07 7.19
C HIS A 33 -8.77 -4.21 6.60
N THR A 34 -8.27 -5.44 6.76
CA THR A 34 -8.92 -6.67 6.26
C THR A 34 -9.22 -7.66 7.38
N SER A 35 -10.22 -8.52 7.15
CA SER A 35 -10.57 -9.60 8.07
C SER A 35 -9.38 -10.51 8.35
N VAL A 36 -8.61 -10.85 7.31
CA VAL A 36 -7.44 -11.73 7.44
C VAL A 36 -6.34 -11.10 8.28
N ASN A 37 -6.08 -9.81 8.10
CA ASN A 37 -5.07 -9.11 8.90
C ASN A 37 -5.46 -9.05 10.38
N TRP A 38 -6.75 -8.83 10.67
CA TRP A 38 -7.26 -8.90 12.04
C TRP A 38 -7.09 -10.30 12.64
N LEU A 39 -7.34 -11.38 11.87
CA LEU A 39 -7.15 -12.76 12.33
C LEU A 39 -5.68 -13.07 12.63
N VAL A 40 -4.75 -12.56 11.81
CA VAL A 40 -3.31 -12.71 12.05
C VAL A 40 -2.88 -11.95 13.32
N LYS A 41 -3.32 -10.70 13.48
CA LYS A 41 -3.02 -9.90 14.67
C LYS A 41 -3.52 -10.52 15.97
N THR A 42 -4.68 -11.14 15.93
CA THR A 42 -5.27 -11.79 17.11
C THR A 42 -4.75 -13.21 17.33
N GLY A 43 -3.79 -13.69 16.51
CA GLY A 43 -3.20 -15.01 16.62
C GLY A 43 -4.13 -16.16 16.22
N LYS A 44 -5.26 -15.86 15.56
CA LYS A 44 -6.22 -16.85 15.07
C LYS A 44 -5.82 -17.49 13.75
N LEU A 45 -4.91 -16.83 13.02
CA LEU A 45 -4.29 -17.30 11.79
C LEU A 45 -2.79 -17.00 11.82
N SER A 46 -1.97 -17.91 11.32
CA SER A 46 -0.58 -17.63 11.03
C SER A 46 -0.45 -16.78 9.74
N LYS A 47 0.66 -16.10 9.56
CA LYS A 47 0.95 -15.37 8.30
C LYS A 47 0.86 -16.27 7.07
N LYS A 48 1.33 -17.52 7.18
CA LYS A 48 1.31 -18.49 6.09
C LYS A 48 -0.12 -18.92 5.71
N GLU A 49 -0.99 -19.14 6.69
CA GLU A 49 -2.40 -19.46 6.44
C GLU A 49 -3.15 -18.28 5.84
N ALA A 50 -2.75 -17.05 6.17
CA ALA A 50 -3.35 -15.84 5.63
C ALA A 50 -3.18 -15.71 4.11
N GLU A 51 -2.06 -16.20 3.55
CA GLU A 51 -1.76 -16.15 2.10
C GLU A 51 -2.80 -16.90 1.26
N THR A 52 -3.39 -17.95 1.80
CA THR A 52 -4.37 -18.82 1.12
C THR A 52 -5.79 -18.70 1.69
N TYR A 53 -6.01 -17.72 2.55
CA TYR A 53 -7.33 -17.52 3.18
C TYR A 53 -8.34 -17.00 2.16
N ASP A 54 -9.47 -17.71 2.00
CA ASP A 54 -10.49 -17.43 0.97
C ASP A 54 -11.06 -16.00 1.02
N ARG A 55 -11.12 -15.40 2.21
CA ARG A 55 -11.68 -14.05 2.43
C ARG A 55 -10.60 -13.01 2.71
N ARG A 56 -9.39 -13.20 2.20
CA ARG A 56 -8.24 -12.32 2.47
C ARG A 56 -8.46 -10.87 2.05
N ASN A 57 -9.31 -10.64 1.03
CA ASN A 57 -9.61 -9.31 0.48
C ASN A 57 -10.84 -8.66 1.12
N GLU A 58 -11.45 -9.30 2.14
CA GLU A 58 -12.62 -8.74 2.82
C GLU A 58 -12.21 -7.55 3.68
N ILE A 59 -12.62 -6.36 3.22
CA ILE A 59 -12.33 -5.09 3.89
C ILE A 59 -13.19 -4.96 5.14
N THR A 60 -12.57 -4.56 6.26
CA THR A 60 -13.23 -4.33 7.55
C THR A 60 -13.50 -2.86 7.86
N ALA A 61 -12.89 -1.94 7.09
CA ALA A 61 -13.07 -0.50 7.25
C ALA A 61 -13.13 0.20 5.89
N CYS A 62 -14.16 1.03 5.68
CA CYS A 62 -14.35 1.83 4.46
C CYS A 62 -15.16 3.08 4.77
N PHE A 63 -15.07 4.09 3.88
CA PHE A 63 -15.96 5.25 3.95
C PHE A 63 -17.40 4.83 3.64
N GLY A 64 -18.36 5.33 4.42
CA GLY A 64 -19.77 5.01 4.24
C GLY A 64 -20.16 3.59 4.64
N GLY A 65 -19.27 2.80 5.19
CA GLY A 65 -19.57 1.50 5.79
C GLY A 65 -20.52 1.67 6.97
N GLY A 66 -21.62 0.87 6.99
CA GLY A 66 -22.74 1.06 7.90
C GLY A 66 -22.50 0.82 9.40
N ASN A 67 -21.26 0.67 9.85
CA ASN A 67 -20.95 0.50 11.27
C ASN A 67 -20.18 1.72 11.81
N PRO A 68 -20.85 2.61 12.58
CA PRO A 68 -20.20 3.78 13.17
C PRO A 68 -19.00 3.46 14.05
N ALA A 69 -18.93 2.26 14.65
CA ALA A 69 -17.81 1.84 15.47
C ALA A 69 -16.52 1.62 14.64
N LEU A 70 -16.64 1.31 13.34
CA LEU A 70 -15.50 1.18 12.44
C LEU A 70 -14.98 2.56 11.98
N ILE A 71 -15.85 3.57 11.90
CA ILE A 71 -15.45 4.94 11.58
C ILE A 71 -14.63 5.56 12.74
N ASN A 72 -14.93 5.19 13.97
CA ASN A 72 -14.15 5.62 15.15
C ASN A 72 -12.80 4.91 15.28
N SER A 73 -12.56 3.86 14.51
CA SER A 73 -11.27 3.15 14.42
C SER A 73 -10.44 3.57 13.20
N LEU A 74 -10.76 4.70 12.58
CA LEU A 74 -9.86 5.34 11.61
C LEU A 74 -8.56 5.66 12.33
N VAL A 75 -7.63 4.74 12.24
CA VAL A 75 -6.26 4.95 12.70
C VAL A 75 -5.63 5.90 11.70
N PHE A 76 -5.59 7.17 12.07
CA PHE A 76 -4.72 8.11 11.40
C PHE A 76 -3.29 7.73 11.77
N GLU A 77 -2.64 6.92 10.95
CA GLU A 77 -1.22 6.65 11.13
C GLU A 77 -0.46 7.92 10.75
N GLU A 78 -0.08 8.70 11.75
CA GLU A 78 0.89 9.78 11.57
C GLU A 78 2.27 9.18 11.27
N GLY A 79 2.55 8.98 10.01
CA GLY A 79 3.83 8.44 9.53
C GLY A 79 4.93 9.51 9.45
N ASN A 80 5.12 10.31 10.49
CA ASN A 80 5.95 11.51 10.46
C ASN A 80 7.45 11.28 10.14
N GLY A 81 8.04 10.17 10.55
CA GLY A 81 9.48 9.93 10.35
C GLY A 81 9.82 9.24 9.02
N ALA A 82 9.04 8.22 8.63
CA ALA A 82 9.33 7.43 7.44
C ALA A 82 9.11 8.21 6.14
N LEU A 83 8.04 9.01 6.08
CA LEU A 83 7.73 9.85 4.91
C LEU A 83 8.74 10.99 4.71
N SER A 84 9.28 11.56 5.79
CA SER A 84 10.23 12.68 5.70
C SER A 84 11.56 12.28 5.05
N ASN A 85 11.99 11.03 5.23
CA ASN A 85 13.24 10.48 4.70
C ASN A 85 13.07 9.67 3.41
N ALA A 86 11.86 9.61 2.85
CA ALA A 86 11.61 8.91 1.61
C ALA A 86 12.24 9.65 0.42
N LYS A 87 12.89 8.93 -0.48
CA LYS A 87 13.23 9.42 -1.83
C LYS A 87 11.97 9.40 -2.72
N ARG A 88 11.19 8.32 -2.61
CA ARG A 88 9.91 8.15 -3.32
C ARG A 88 8.84 7.68 -2.35
N ILE A 89 7.63 8.15 -2.56
CA ILE A 89 6.44 7.66 -1.87
C ILE A 89 5.54 7.02 -2.92
N VAL A 90 5.08 5.80 -2.65
CA VAL A 90 4.27 5.01 -3.59
C VAL A 90 2.94 4.67 -2.94
N LEU A 91 1.84 4.98 -3.62
CA LEU A 91 0.49 4.60 -3.22
C LEU A 91 -0.08 3.63 -4.25
N THR A 92 -0.70 2.54 -3.80
CA THR A 92 -1.26 1.52 -4.69
C THR A 92 -2.65 1.09 -4.24
N SER A 93 -3.51 0.74 -5.22
CA SER A 93 -4.68 -0.11 -4.98
C SER A 93 -4.27 -1.59 -4.94
N ASP A 94 -5.18 -2.43 -4.46
CA ASP A 94 -5.02 -3.90 -4.41
C ASP A 94 -4.81 -4.52 -5.80
N GLY A 95 -5.48 -4.01 -6.85
CA GLY A 95 -5.23 -4.42 -8.23
C GLY A 95 -3.78 -4.26 -8.70
N VAL A 96 -2.94 -3.54 -7.95
CA VAL A 96 -1.49 -3.43 -8.18
C VAL A 96 -0.72 -4.33 -7.23
N HIS A 97 -0.79 -4.08 -5.92
CA HIS A 97 0.12 -4.72 -4.96
C HIS A 97 -0.18 -6.19 -4.65
N GLU A 98 -1.31 -6.73 -5.07
CA GLU A 98 -1.57 -8.17 -5.03
C GLU A 98 -0.90 -8.93 -6.17
N TYR A 99 -0.51 -8.22 -7.22
CA TYR A 99 0.02 -8.78 -8.46
C TYR A 99 1.46 -8.36 -8.77
N VAL A 100 2.02 -7.44 -8.00
CA VAL A 100 3.41 -6.99 -8.15
C VAL A 100 4.12 -7.19 -6.81
N SER A 101 5.16 -7.98 -6.83
CA SER A 101 5.97 -8.25 -5.64
C SER A 101 6.74 -7.00 -5.19
N ILE A 102 7.17 -7.00 -3.93
CA ILE A 102 8.04 -5.95 -3.40
C ILE A 102 9.33 -5.85 -4.20
N ASP A 103 9.95 -6.99 -4.54
CA ASP A 103 11.20 -7.05 -5.29
C ASP A 103 11.06 -6.43 -6.69
N GLU A 104 9.96 -6.74 -7.41
CA GLU A 104 9.67 -6.13 -8.72
C GLU A 104 9.46 -4.62 -8.62
N MET A 105 8.81 -4.13 -7.55
CA MET A 105 8.68 -2.69 -7.32
C MET A 105 10.04 -2.06 -7.00
N GLU A 106 10.87 -2.69 -6.18
CA GLU A 106 12.20 -2.21 -5.83
C GLU A 106 13.10 -2.07 -7.06
N ASP A 107 13.12 -3.08 -7.92
CA ASP A 107 13.91 -3.07 -9.15
C ASP A 107 13.56 -1.86 -10.05
N ILE A 108 12.26 -1.55 -10.16
CA ILE A 108 11.80 -0.40 -10.94
C ILE A 108 12.16 0.92 -10.25
N LEU A 109 11.94 1.02 -8.93
CA LEU A 109 12.15 2.25 -8.19
C LEU A 109 13.63 2.60 -8.00
N ASN A 110 14.53 1.61 -8.10
CA ASN A 110 15.99 1.78 -8.06
C ASN A 110 16.56 2.38 -9.36
N ASP A 111 15.83 2.32 -10.47
CA ASP A 111 16.28 2.94 -11.73
C ASP A 111 16.13 4.46 -11.65
N GLU A 112 17.21 5.15 -11.37
CA GLU A 112 17.27 6.60 -11.26
C GLU A 112 17.02 7.33 -12.59
N ASN A 113 17.04 6.63 -13.74
CA ASN A 113 16.86 7.21 -15.06
C ASN A 113 15.40 7.27 -15.49
N ILE A 114 14.47 6.69 -14.74
CA ILE A 114 13.05 6.69 -15.07
C ILE A 114 12.27 7.72 -14.25
N SER A 115 11.38 8.42 -14.92
CA SER A 115 10.44 9.32 -14.26
C SER A 115 9.39 8.56 -13.41
N PRO A 116 8.75 9.23 -12.43
CA PRO A 116 7.65 8.64 -11.68
C PRO A 116 6.54 8.06 -12.58
N LEU A 117 6.21 8.76 -13.68
CA LEU A 117 5.21 8.30 -14.65
C LEU A 117 5.64 6.97 -15.32
N GLN A 118 6.89 6.90 -15.78
CA GLN A 118 7.42 5.68 -16.39
C GLN A 118 7.47 4.51 -15.39
N ALA A 119 7.79 4.78 -14.12
CA ALA A 119 7.73 3.77 -13.07
C ALA A 119 6.29 3.28 -12.84
N CYS A 120 5.31 4.18 -12.80
CA CYS A 120 3.89 3.83 -12.72
C CYS A 120 3.46 2.93 -13.87
N GLU A 121 3.81 3.28 -15.11
CA GLU A 121 3.47 2.51 -16.30
C GLU A 121 4.08 1.10 -16.27
N LYS A 122 5.36 0.97 -15.89
CA LYS A 122 6.03 -0.32 -15.74
C LYS A 122 5.33 -1.19 -14.69
N ILE A 123 5.05 -0.67 -13.51
CA ILE A 123 4.39 -1.40 -12.42
C ILE A 123 2.99 -1.86 -12.83
N ILE A 124 2.19 -0.98 -13.45
CA ILE A 124 0.86 -1.34 -13.97
C ILE A 124 0.94 -2.44 -15.03
N ASN A 125 1.95 -2.40 -15.90
CA ASN A 125 2.14 -3.43 -16.93
C ASN A 125 2.52 -4.78 -16.30
N ILE A 126 3.33 -4.81 -15.26
CA ILE A 126 3.62 -6.05 -14.52
C ILE A 126 2.33 -6.59 -13.89
N ALA A 127 1.54 -5.78 -13.20
CA ALA A 127 0.27 -6.20 -12.63
C ALA A 127 -0.67 -6.82 -13.69
N LYS A 128 -0.77 -6.21 -14.87
CA LYS A 128 -1.54 -6.76 -16.00
C LYS A 128 -0.99 -8.10 -16.48
N THR A 129 0.32 -8.21 -16.64
CA THR A 129 0.98 -9.43 -17.11
C THR A 129 0.83 -10.57 -16.10
N ASN A 130 0.83 -10.25 -14.82
CA ASN A 130 0.61 -11.19 -13.72
C ASN A 130 -0.89 -11.53 -13.50
N GLY A 131 -1.78 -11.09 -14.41
CA GLY A 131 -3.17 -11.51 -14.46
C GLY A 131 -4.14 -10.68 -13.63
N SER A 132 -3.74 -9.47 -13.19
CA SER A 132 -4.69 -8.58 -12.50
C SER A 132 -5.85 -8.20 -13.40
N SER A 133 -7.07 -8.56 -13.00
CA SER A 133 -8.33 -8.17 -13.63
C SER A 133 -9.01 -6.99 -12.96
N ASP A 134 -8.49 -6.55 -11.82
CA ASP A 134 -9.05 -5.46 -11.02
C ASP A 134 -8.59 -4.07 -11.52
N ASP A 135 -9.24 -3.01 -11.04
CA ASP A 135 -8.83 -1.64 -11.29
C ASP A 135 -7.47 -1.34 -10.66
N LYS A 136 -6.58 -0.76 -11.46
CA LYS A 136 -5.19 -0.51 -11.07
C LYS A 136 -4.94 0.97 -10.93
N SER A 137 -4.66 1.39 -9.71
CA SER A 137 -4.29 2.77 -9.39
C SER A 137 -2.94 2.79 -8.69
N ILE A 138 -2.05 3.64 -9.18
CA ILE A 138 -0.73 3.89 -8.58
C ILE A 138 -0.40 5.37 -8.65
N VAL A 139 0.20 5.89 -7.59
CA VAL A 139 0.77 7.23 -7.53
C VAL A 139 2.20 7.11 -7.01
N ILE A 140 3.14 7.75 -7.69
CA ILE A 140 4.54 7.85 -7.23
C ILE A 140 4.89 9.33 -7.10
N ILE A 141 5.43 9.69 -5.94
CA ILE A 141 5.85 11.04 -5.60
C ILE A 141 7.35 11.00 -5.32
N ASP A 142 8.12 11.72 -6.11
CA ASP A 142 9.55 11.98 -5.85
C ASP A 142 9.68 13.17 -4.89
N LYS A 143 10.64 13.07 -3.96
CA LYS A 143 10.97 14.14 -2.99
C LYS A 143 12.37 14.64 -3.21
#